data_351ea7840525239b766f3a3c4bcad71e
#
_entry.id   351ea7840525239b766f3a3c4bcad71e
#
_cell.length_a   1.000
_cell.length_b   1.000
_cell.length_c   1.000
_cell.angle_alpha   90.00
_cell.angle_beta   90.00
_cell.angle_gamma   90.00
#
_symmetry.space_group_name_H-M   'P 1'
#
loop_
_entity.id
_entity.type
_entity.pdbx_description
1 polymer ?
#
loop_
_entity_poly.entity_id
_entity_poly.type
_entity_poly.pdbx_seq_one_letter_code
_entity_poly.pdbx_strand_id
1 'polypeptide(L)'
;MNIAVERLEAAMLELPQAECDVVHSFAPGLYIRQVTLPAGAVAVGHYQKTTHLNVMLKGRVTMIEPDGSHIERAAPLTYIAAAGRKVGYVHEEVIWLNIYATDERDVEKLEALFLDKSPAWQEAQKLIASDRAEDRADFEEMIASLGYTLALVREQSENLADLIDFPPGSYGVKVGRSSIEGRGLIATQAFEAGEVIAPARIGGMRTPAGRFTNHAKRPNAAMLGRANGDIDLVAIEDIAGCRGGADGDEITIDYRHALAVNQRLRGAA
;
A
#
# COMPACT_ATOMS: atom_id res chain seq x y z
N MET A 1 -16.03 25.06 2.20
CA MET A 1 -15.18 23.96 1.70
C MET A 1 -14.92 24.20 0.23
N ASN A 2 -13.72 23.98 -0.29
CA ASN A 2 -13.38 24.34 -1.69
C ASN A 2 -13.81 23.18 -2.61
N ILE A 3 -14.86 23.41 -3.42
CA ILE A 3 -15.42 22.42 -4.38
C ILE A 3 -14.34 21.82 -5.32
N ALA A 4 -13.31 22.58 -5.67
CA ALA A 4 -12.21 22.09 -6.50
C ALA A 4 -11.36 21.03 -5.80
N VAL A 5 -11.10 21.20 -4.51
CA VAL A 5 -10.34 20.22 -3.68
C VAL A 5 -11.15 18.94 -3.47
N GLU A 6 -12.47 19.04 -3.29
CA GLU A 6 -13.34 17.85 -3.16
C GLU A 6 -13.40 17.04 -4.46
N ARG A 7 -13.50 17.71 -5.61
CA ARG A 7 -13.46 17.04 -6.92
C ARG A 7 -12.10 16.38 -7.18
N LEU A 8 -11.01 17.06 -6.80
CA LEU A 8 -9.67 16.48 -6.90
C LEU A 8 -9.54 15.23 -6.04
N GLU A 9 -9.97 15.29 -4.77
CA GLU A 9 -9.94 14.14 -3.88
C GLU A 9 -10.76 12.97 -4.41
N ALA A 10 -12.00 13.22 -4.88
CA ALA A 10 -12.83 12.17 -5.45
C ALA A 10 -12.15 11.50 -6.66
N ALA A 11 -11.57 12.30 -7.56
CA ALA A 11 -10.83 11.75 -8.70
C ALA A 11 -9.56 10.98 -8.28
N MET A 12 -8.88 11.41 -7.23
CA MET A 12 -7.69 10.72 -6.71
C MET A 12 -8.04 9.39 -6.02
N LEU A 13 -9.20 9.30 -5.38
CA LEU A 13 -9.65 8.06 -4.73
C LEU A 13 -9.95 6.92 -5.73
N GLU A 14 -10.18 7.24 -7.00
CA GLU A 14 -10.31 6.26 -8.10
C GLU A 14 -8.94 5.78 -8.63
N LEU A 15 -7.84 6.36 -8.17
CA LEU A 15 -6.49 6.01 -8.58
C LEU A 15 -5.81 5.14 -7.51
N PRO A 16 -4.77 4.37 -7.89
CA PRO A 16 -3.94 3.66 -6.92
C PRO A 16 -3.45 4.61 -5.82
N GLN A 17 -3.63 4.22 -4.56
CA GLN A 17 -3.27 5.04 -3.42
C GLN A 17 -1.83 4.80 -3.01
N ALA A 18 -1.06 5.88 -2.86
CA ALA A 18 0.28 5.80 -2.28
C ALA A 18 0.20 5.45 -0.79
N GLU A 19 1.01 4.50 -0.34
CA GLU A 19 1.13 4.22 1.09
C GLU A 19 1.85 5.39 1.78
N CYS A 20 1.19 6.00 2.75
CA CYS A 20 1.72 7.08 3.56
C CYS A 20 1.78 6.61 5.01
N ASP A 21 2.99 6.34 5.50
CA ASP A 21 3.17 5.95 6.89
C ASP A 21 2.78 7.08 7.83
N VAL A 22 1.95 6.76 8.82
CA VAL A 22 1.55 7.69 9.89
C VAL A 22 2.05 7.14 11.22
N VAL A 23 2.89 7.94 11.90
CA VAL A 23 3.42 7.59 13.22
C VAL A 23 2.90 8.59 14.25
N HIS A 24 2.36 8.05 15.34
CA HIS A 24 1.84 8.82 16.46
C HIS A 24 2.84 8.79 17.63
N SER A 25 3.24 9.96 18.11
CA SER A 25 4.15 10.10 19.25
C SER A 25 3.60 11.08 20.26
N PHE A 26 3.98 10.90 21.50
CA PHE A 26 3.44 11.66 22.64
C PHE A 26 4.54 12.15 23.55
N ALA A 27 4.42 13.41 24.00
CA ALA A 27 5.16 13.98 25.11
C ALA A 27 4.17 14.64 26.09
N PRO A 28 4.57 15.03 27.30
CA PRO A 28 3.69 15.76 28.20
C PRO A 28 3.13 17.02 27.53
N GLY A 29 1.79 17.13 27.43
CA GLY A 29 1.11 18.25 26.78
C GLY A 29 1.21 18.31 25.26
N LEU A 30 1.80 17.31 24.60
CA LEU A 30 2.03 17.33 23.15
C LEU A 30 1.63 16.00 22.49
N TYR A 31 0.95 16.11 21.35
CA TYR A 31 0.74 15.06 20.38
C TYR A 31 1.46 15.40 19.07
N ILE A 32 2.20 14.46 18.54
CA ILE A 32 2.96 14.57 17.29
C ILE A 32 2.44 13.52 16.31
N ARG A 33 1.92 13.99 15.17
CA ARG A 33 1.51 13.16 14.05
C ARG A 33 2.51 13.33 12.91
N GLN A 34 3.40 12.36 12.76
CA GLN A 34 4.35 12.30 11.66
C GLN A 34 3.71 11.59 10.47
N VAL A 35 3.88 12.14 9.27
CA VAL A 35 3.46 11.53 8.01
C VAL A 35 4.68 11.44 7.10
N THR A 36 4.89 10.29 6.48
CA THR A 36 5.87 10.11 5.40
C THR A 36 5.11 10.09 4.08
N LEU A 37 5.46 11.00 3.17
CA LEU A 37 4.86 11.13 1.84
C LEU A 37 5.90 10.74 0.79
N PRO A 38 5.62 9.76 -0.09
CA PRO A 38 6.57 9.33 -1.10
C PRO A 38 6.73 10.38 -2.21
N ALA A 39 7.91 10.41 -2.82
CA ALA A 39 8.19 11.26 -3.98
C ALA A 39 7.25 10.94 -5.15
N GLY A 40 6.85 11.97 -5.90
CA GLY A 40 5.94 11.87 -7.05
C GLY A 40 4.45 11.82 -6.67
N ALA A 41 4.11 11.72 -5.39
CA ALA A 41 2.72 11.71 -4.95
C ALA A 41 2.07 13.10 -5.03
N VAL A 42 0.79 13.13 -5.41
CA VAL A 42 -0.10 14.26 -5.10
C VAL A 42 -0.78 13.95 -3.78
N ALA A 43 -0.66 14.83 -2.81
CA ALA A 43 -1.23 14.64 -1.49
C ALA A 43 -2.38 15.63 -1.24
N VAL A 44 -3.55 15.10 -0.86
CA VAL A 44 -4.67 15.88 -0.35
C VAL A 44 -4.85 15.52 1.12
N GLY A 45 -4.44 16.41 2.01
CA GLY A 45 -4.54 16.20 3.45
C GLY A 45 -5.99 16.24 3.96
N HIS A 46 -6.24 15.70 5.15
CA HIS A 46 -7.49 15.96 5.87
C HIS A 46 -7.57 17.43 6.28
N TYR A 47 -8.79 17.93 6.44
CA TYR A 47 -8.99 19.29 6.94
C TYR A 47 -8.49 19.35 8.40
N GLN A 48 -7.55 20.26 8.68
CA GLN A 48 -7.04 20.54 10.01
C GLN A 48 -7.98 21.53 10.71
N LYS A 49 -8.57 21.13 11.85
CA LYS A 49 -9.57 21.94 12.55
C LYS A 49 -8.98 23.11 13.32
N THR A 50 -7.69 23.01 13.66
CA THR A 50 -7.02 23.99 14.54
C THR A 50 -5.73 24.51 13.93
N THR A 51 -5.32 25.68 14.38
CA THR A 51 -3.94 26.17 14.19
C THR A 51 -2.97 25.22 14.89
N HIS A 52 -1.89 24.83 14.21
CA HIS A 52 -0.94 23.86 14.70
C HIS A 52 0.46 24.12 14.17
N LEU A 53 1.46 23.61 14.88
CA LEU A 53 2.86 23.66 14.46
C LEU A 53 3.15 22.59 13.43
N ASN A 54 3.83 22.96 12.34
CA ASN A 54 4.35 22.06 11.33
C ASN A 54 5.87 22.05 11.35
N VAL A 55 6.45 20.85 11.23
CA VAL A 55 7.89 20.66 11.08
C VAL A 55 8.13 19.73 9.90
N MET A 56 8.83 20.19 8.89
CA MET A 56 9.36 19.33 7.83
C MET A 56 10.78 18.94 8.17
N LEU A 57 11.04 17.65 8.34
CA LEU A 57 12.38 17.12 8.64
C LEU A 57 13.15 16.75 7.37
N LYS A 58 12.45 16.39 6.29
CA LYS A 58 13.04 15.92 5.05
C LYS A 58 12.15 16.29 3.86
N GLY A 59 12.75 16.44 2.68
CA GLY A 59 12.11 16.50 1.39
C GLY A 59 11.67 17.89 0.94
N ARG A 60 10.94 17.90 -0.19
CA ARG A 60 10.49 19.11 -0.89
C ARG A 60 9.10 18.88 -1.50
N VAL A 61 8.21 19.86 -1.33
CA VAL A 61 6.83 19.82 -1.80
C VAL A 61 6.39 21.17 -2.36
N THR A 62 5.64 21.18 -3.44
CA THR A 62 4.89 22.37 -3.88
C THR A 62 3.48 22.30 -3.32
N MET A 63 3.09 23.28 -2.53
CA MET A 63 1.76 23.41 -1.94
C MET A 63 0.91 24.35 -2.78
N ILE A 64 -0.40 24.07 -2.87
CA ILE A 64 -1.41 24.96 -3.42
C ILE A 64 -2.08 25.68 -2.25
N GLU A 65 -1.93 26.99 -2.20
CA GLU A 65 -2.56 27.85 -1.19
C GLU A 65 -4.04 28.11 -1.52
N PRO A 66 -4.87 28.56 -0.54
CA PRO A 66 -6.29 28.81 -0.78
C PRO A 66 -6.62 29.83 -1.88
N ASP A 67 -5.71 30.74 -2.17
CA ASP A 67 -5.83 31.74 -3.25
C ASP A 67 -5.41 31.20 -4.63
N GLY A 68 -5.00 29.92 -4.70
CA GLY A 68 -4.52 29.26 -5.91
C GLY A 68 -3.04 29.50 -6.20
N SER A 69 -2.33 30.24 -5.39
CA SER A 69 -0.88 30.42 -5.53
C SER A 69 -0.15 29.11 -5.17
N HIS A 70 1.03 28.95 -5.74
CA HIS A 70 1.89 27.78 -5.51
C HIS A 70 3.09 28.21 -4.68
N ILE A 71 3.31 27.54 -3.56
CA ILE A 71 4.46 27.79 -2.66
C ILE A 71 5.29 26.52 -2.55
N GLU A 72 6.56 26.61 -2.93
CA GLU A 72 7.51 25.52 -2.66
C GLU A 72 8.01 25.59 -1.21
N ARG A 73 8.00 24.44 -0.53
CA ARG A 73 8.51 24.25 0.81
C ARG A 73 9.56 23.14 0.79
N ALA A 74 10.72 23.44 1.38
CA ALA A 74 11.82 22.48 1.48
C ALA A 74 12.27 22.33 2.94
N ALA A 75 12.63 21.12 3.34
CA ALA A 75 13.18 20.84 4.65
C ALA A 75 14.64 21.32 4.80
N PRO A 76 15.11 21.68 6.00
CA PRO A 76 14.33 21.73 7.24
C PRO A 76 13.46 23.00 7.33
N LEU A 77 12.21 22.84 7.74
CA LEU A 77 11.28 23.97 7.83
C LEU A 77 10.35 23.82 9.04
N THR A 78 10.10 24.91 9.74
CA THR A 78 9.15 25.01 10.85
C THR A 78 8.24 26.20 10.63
N TYR A 79 6.92 26.00 10.73
CA TYR A 79 5.96 27.09 10.61
C TYR A 79 4.63 26.77 11.30
N ILE A 80 3.87 27.81 11.63
CA ILE A 80 2.51 27.69 12.14
C ILE A 80 1.55 27.71 10.95
N ALA A 81 0.69 26.70 10.82
CA ALA A 81 -0.39 26.68 9.86
C ALA A 81 -1.73 26.97 10.54
N ALA A 82 -2.57 27.77 9.87
CA ALA A 82 -3.96 27.94 10.25
C ALA A 82 -4.77 26.64 9.98
N ALA A 83 -5.98 26.60 10.52
CA ALA A 83 -6.96 25.60 10.15
C ALA A 83 -7.17 25.60 8.62
N GLY A 84 -7.34 24.43 8.04
CA GLY A 84 -7.51 24.31 6.60
C GLY A 84 -7.08 22.97 6.05
N ARG A 85 -7.26 22.81 4.74
CA ARG A 85 -6.86 21.62 3.98
C ARG A 85 -5.64 21.93 3.14
N LYS A 86 -4.67 21.04 3.14
CA LYS A 86 -3.43 21.16 2.37
C LYS A 86 -3.50 20.27 1.15
N VAL A 87 -3.08 20.81 0.02
CA VAL A 87 -2.90 20.08 -1.25
C VAL A 87 -1.49 20.34 -1.75
N GLY A 88 -0.80 19.33 -2.22
CA GLY A 88 0.56 19.52 -2.71
C GLY A 88 1.08 18.37 -3.55
N TYR A 89 2.12 18.68 -4.33
CA TYR A 89 2.89 17.70 -5.10
C TYR A 89 4.24 17.47 -4.44
N VAL A 90 4.57 16.23 -4.16
CA VAL A 90 5.78 15.80 -3.45
C VAL A 90 6.92 15.57 -4.46
N HIS A 91 7.92 16.45 -4.46
CA HIS A 91 9.08 16.32 -5.36
C HIS A 91 10.12 15.32 -4.85
N GLU A 92 10.31 15.29 -3.55
CA GLU A 92 11.23 14.40 -2.83
C GLU A 92 10.49 13.84 -1.62
N GLU A 93 10.79 12.60 -1.20
CA GLU A 93 10.14 12.01 -0.03
C GLU A 93 10.13 12.97 1.16
N VAL A 94 8.95 13.26 1.67
CA VAL A 94 8.73 14.23 2.74
C VAL A 94 8.46 13.50 4.06
N ILE A 95 9.17 13.91 5.12
CA ILE A 95 8.83 13.60 6.50
C ILE A 95 8.28 14.86 7.15
N TRP A 96 6.99 14.82 7.48
CA TRP A 96 6.23 15.98 7.95
C TRP A 96 5.55 15.70 9.29
N LEU A 97 5.78 16.57 10.28
CA LEU A 97 5.17 16.48 11.59
C LEU A 97 4.10 17.56 11.73
N ASN A 98 2.92 17.17 12.19
CA ASN A 98 1.90 18.07 12.73
C ASN A 98 1.92 17.92 14.25
N ILE A 99 2.08 19.02 14.98
CA ILE A 99 2.26 19.03 16.43
C ILE A 99 1.11 19.82 17.07
N TYR A 100 0.43 19.18 18.02
CA TYR A 100 -0.75 19.70 18.69
C TYR A 100 -0.54 19.71 20.20
N ALA A 101 -1.03 20.75 20.86
CA ALA A 101 -1.03 20.83 22.33
C ALA A 101 -2.25 20.06 22.88
N THR A 102 -2.00 18.96 23.58
CA THR A 102 -3.02 18.13 24.22
C THR A 102 -2.40 17.08 25.11
N ASP A 103 -3.12 16.64 26.13
CA ASP A 103 -2.78 15.49 26.98
C ASP A 103 -3.54 14.21 26.57
N GLU A 104 -4.46 14.29 25.59
CA GLU A 104 -5.14 13.11 25.04
C GLU A 104 -4.11 12.17 24.36
N ARG A 105 -4.29 10.87 24.49
CA ARG A 105 -3.40 9.84 23.93
C ARG A 105 -4.13 8.79 23.09
N ASP A 106 -5.44 8.81 23.12
CA ASP A 106 -6.27 7.98 22.26
C ASP A 106 -6.26 8.52 20.83
N VAL A 107 -5.69 7.75 19.90
CA VAL A 107 -5.49 8.19 18.50
C VAL A 107 -6.82 8.49 17.81
N GLU A 108 -7.87 7.71 18.04
CA GLU A 108 -9.18 7.94 17.42
C GLU A 108 -9.79 9.26 17.90
N LYS A 109 -9.70 9.54 19.20
CA LYS A 109 -10.17 10.82 19.76
C LYS A 109 -9.32 11.99 19.25
N LEU A 110 -8.00 11.82 19.13
CA LEU A 110 -7.10 12.84 18.60
C LEU A 110 -7.40 13.16 17.15
N GLU A 111 -7.61 12.14 16.32
CA GLU A 111 -8.01 12.34 14.93
C GLU A 111 -9.37 13.03 14.84
N ALA A 112 -10.35 12.62 15.65
CA ALA A 112 -11.65 13.29 15.71
C ALA A 112 -11.55 14.74 16.23
N LEU A 113 -10.62 15.04 17.13
CA LEU A 113 -10.39 16.38 17.68
C LEU A 113 -9.75 17.34 16.67
N PHE A 114 -8.73 16.88 15.94
CA PHE A 114 -7.89 17.73 15.12
C PHE A 114 -8.15 17.63 13.62
N LEU A 115 -8.75 16.52 13.13
CA LEU A 115 -8.96 16.28 11.72
C LEU A 115 -10.45 16.19 11.38
N ASP A 116 -10.78 16.68 10.17
CA ASP A 116 -12.06 16.42 9.55
C ASP A 116 -11.83 15.62 8.27
N LYS A 117 -12.29 14.37 8.29
CA LYS A 117 -12.14 13.41 7.19
C LYS A 117 -13.31 13.58 6.25
N SER A 118 -13.06 13.73 4.96
CA SER A 118 -14.14 13.90 3.97
C SER A 118 -15.05 12.67 3.90
N PRO A 119 -16.34 12.84 3.56
CA PRO A 119 -17.25 11.71 3.33
C PRO A 119 -16.75 10.76 2.25
N ALA A 120 -16.16 11.30 1.15
CA ALA A 120 -15.61 10.49 0.07
C ALA A 120 -14.47 9.58 0.54
N TRP A 121 -13.53 10.12 1.33
CA TRP A 121 -12.45 9.34 1.90
C TRP A 121 -12.97 8.28 2.89
N GLN A 122 -13.93 8.65 3.75
CA GLN A 122 -14.52 7.70 4.69
C GLN A 122 -15.22 6.54 3.99
N GLU A 123 -15.92 6.80 2.89
CA GLU A 123 -16.57 5.76 2.10
C GLU A 123 -15.54 4.87 1.40
N ALA A 124 -14.50 5.45 0.79
CA ALA A 124 -13.40 4.67 0.21
C ALA A 124 -12.72 3.75 1.25
N GLN A 125 -12.49 4.24 2.48
CA GLN A 125 -11.92 3.41 3.55
C GLN A 125 -12.85 2.26 3.97
N LYS A 126 -14.18 2.46 3.98
CA LYS A 126 -15.14 1.38 4.25
C LYS A 126 -15.10 0.30 3.16
N LEU A 127 -15.04 0.71 1.89
CA LEU A 127 -14.92 -0.23 0.76
C LEU A 127 -13.64 -1.05 0.88
N ILE A 128 -12.49 -0.42 1.11
CA ILE A 128 -11.21 -1.11 1.32
C ILE A 128 -11.28 -2.07 2.51
N ALA A 129 -11.88 -1.67 3.62
CA ALA A 129 -12.03 -2.53 4.79
C ALA A 129 -12.97 -3.71 4.51
N SER A 130 -14.03 -3.51 3.72
CA SER A 130 -14.95 -4.56 3.29
C SER A 130 -14.25 -5.58 2.39
N ASP A 131 -13.52 -5.12 1.37
CA ASP A 131 -12.77 -5.99 0.46
C ASP A 131 -11.73 -6.83 1.21
N ARG A 132 -10.99 -6.22 2.14
CA ARG A 132 -10.03 -6.95 3.00
C ARG A 132 -10.71 -7.99 3.90
N ALA A 133 -11.88 -7.68 4.42
CA ALA A 133 -12.65 -8.65 5.24
C ALA A 133 -13.15 -9.82 4.39
N GLU A 134 -13.58 -9.55 3.15
CA GLU A 134 -13.97 -10.59 2.19
C GLU A 134 -12.78 -11.49 1.81
N ASP A 135 -11.62 -10.91 1.49
CA ASP A 135 -10.41 -11.66 1.17
C ASP A 135 -9.94 -12.54 2.32
N ARG A 136 -10.01 -12.02 3.56
CA ARG A 136 -9.69 -12.79 4.76
C ARG A 136 -10.66 -13.94 4.97
N ALA A 137 -11.97 -13.70 4.85
CA ALA A 137 -12.98 -14.75 5.00
C ALA A 137 -12.82 -15.83 3.93
N ASP A 138 -12.59 -15.44 2.67
CA ASP A 138 -12.33 -16.37 1.57
C ASP A 138 -11.06 -17.21 1.80
N PHE A 139 -9.99 -16.59 2.30
CA PHE A 139 -8.77 -17.28 2.67
C PHE A 139 -8.99 -18.30 3.80
N GLU A 140 -9.69 -17.92 4.88
CA GLU A 140 -9.99 -18.80 6.00
C GLU A 140 -10.87 -19.98 5.58
N GLU A 141 -11.89 -19.76 4.75
CA GLU A 141 -12.72 -20.82 4.17
C GLU A 141 -11.90 -21.78 3.30
N MET A 142 -11.04 -21.23 2.45
CA MET A 142 -10.17 -22.01 1.58
C MET A 142 -9.24 -22.92 2.37
N ILE A 143 -8.49 -22.39 3.35
CA ILE A 143 -7.54 -23.19 4.13
C ILE A 143 -8.26 -24.28 4.95
N ALA A 144 -9.44 -23.96 5.51
CA ALA A 144 -10.26 -24.94 6.23
C ALA A 144 -10.75 -26.06 5.30
N SER A 145 -11.20 -25.74 4.08
CA SER A 145 -11.65 -26.73 3.09
C SER A 145 -10.52 -27.68 2.65
N LEU A 146 -9.27 -27.23 2.71
CA LEU A 146 -8.08 -28.01 2.38
C LEU A 146 -7.50 -28.77 3.60
N GLY A 147 -8.12 -28.65 4.79
CA GLY A 147 -7.67 -29.27 6.02
C GLY A 147 -6.46 -28.60 6.66
N TYR A 148 -6.14 -27.37 6.29
CA TYR A 148 -5.07 -26.58 6.90
C TYR A 148 -5.59 -25.72 8.04
N THR A 149 -4.68 -25.35 8.95
CA THR A 149 -4.92 -24.35 10.00
C THR A 149 -4.09 -23.10 9.72
N LEU A 150 -4.53 -21.95 10.24
CA LEU A 150 -3.75 -20.70 10.15
C LEU A 150 -2.33 -20.84 10.73
N ALA A 151 -2.18 -21.61 11.81
CA ALA A 151 -0.87 -21.88 12.43
C ALA A 151 0.06 -22.61 11.46
N LEU A 152 -0.43 -23.67 10.81
CA LEU A 152 0.36 -24.45 9.83
C LEU A 152 0.71 -23.59 8.61
N VAL A 153 -0.22 -22.77 8.13
CA VAL A 153 0.04 -21.86 7.02
C VAL A 153 1.12 -20.84 7.38
N ARG A 154 1.08 -20.28 8.59
CA ARG A 154 2.12 -19.36 9.08
C ARG A 154 3.48 -20.04 9.18
N GLU A 155 3.55 -21.22 9.79
CA GLU A 155 4.79 -22.00 9.87
C GLU A 155 5.40 -22.23 8.48
N GLN A 156 4.59 -22.65 7.50
CA GLN A 156 5.04 -22.85 6.12
C GLN A 156 5.42 -21.54 5.45
N SER A 157 4.71 -20.47 5.78
CA SER A 157 4.99 -19.15 5.25
C SER A 157 6.27 -18.53 5.83
N GLU A 158 6.67 -18.86 7.04
CA GLU A 158 7.90 -18.39 7.67
C GLU A 158 9.14 -19.24 7.28
N ASN A 159 8.93 -20.44 6.73
CA ASN A 159 10.00 -21.29 6.24
C ASN A 159 10.63 -20.70 4.98
N LEU A 160 11.91 -20.31 5.07
CA LEU A 160 12.69 -19.74 3.97
C LEU A 160 13.62 -20.75 3.29
N ALA A 161 13.57 -22.02 3.68
CA ALA A 161 14.48 -23.06 3.17
C ALA A 161 14.35 -23.29 1.64
N ASP A 162 13.20 -22.95 1.06
CA ASP A 162 12.94 -23.06 -0.39
C ASP A 162 12.92 -21.69 -1.10
N LEU A 163 13.40 -20.62 -0.44
CA LEU A 163 13.48 -19.29 -1.04
C LEU A 163 14.83 -19.09 -1.73
N ILE A 164 14.78 -18.66 -2.99
CA ILE A 164 15.94 -18.22 -3.78
C ILE A 164 15.72 -16.78 -4.24
N ASP A 165 16.80 -16.09 -4.54
CA ASP A 165 16.74 -14.77 -5.16
C ASP A 165 16.12 -14.84 -6.57
N PHE A 166 15.66 -13.69 -7.06
CA PHE A 166 15.31 -13.59 -8.46
C PHE A 166 16.52 -13.90 -9.35
N PRO A 167 16.33 -14.60 -10.48
CA PRO A 167 17.37 -14.68 -11.51
C PRO A 167 17.81 -13.28 -11.93
N PRO A 168 19.03 -13.14 -12.50
CA PRO A 168 19.47 -11.86 -13.06
C PRO A 168 18.43 -11.29 -14.03
N GLY A 169 18.01 -10.05 -13.82
CA GLY A 169 16.99 -9.36 -14.61
C GLY A 169 16.35 -8.22 -13.84
N SER A 170 15.46 -7.49 -14.52
CA SER A 170 14.60 -6.47 -13.93
C SER A 170 13.14 -6.94 -14.04
N TYR A 171 12.44 -7.04 -12.93
CA TYR A 171 11.12 -7.63 -12.90
C TYR A 171 10.01 -6.61 -12.59
N GLY A 172 10.33 -5.35 -12.36
CA GLY A 172 9.33 -4.31 -12.08
C GLY A 172 8.49 -4.57 -10.83
N VAL A 173 9.04 -5.30 -9.86
CA VAL A 173 8.38 -5.62 -8.58
C VAL A 173 9.32 -5.42 -7.41
N LYS A 174 8.74 -5.17 -6.24
CA LYS A 174 9.46 -5.16 -4.95
C LYS A 174 8.67 -5.91 -3.90
N VAL A 175 9.37 -6.38 -2.87
CA VAL A 175 8.71 -6.93 -1.68
C VAL A 175 8.56 -5.79 -0.67
N GLY A 176 7.33 -5.46 -0.32
CA GLY A 176 6.96 -4.38 0.58
C GLY A 176 6.01 -4.84 1.69
N ARG A 177 5.51 -3.89 2.47
CA ARG A 177 4.44 -4.13 3.42
C ARG A 177 3.16 -4.43 2.65
N SER A 178 2.43 -5.46 3.05
CA SER A 178 1.14 -5.80 2.48
C SER A 178 0.00 -5.09 3.23
N SER A 179 -1.01 -4.69 2.48
CA SER A 179 -2.28 -4.25 3.06
C SER A 179 -3.18 -5.43 3.46
N ILE A 180 -2.87 -6.66 2.98
CA ILE A 180 -3.63 -7.89 3.23
C ILE A 180 -3.06 -8.60 4.46
N GLU A 181 -1.80 -9.08 4.39
CA GLU A 181 -1.13 -9.75 5.50
C GLU A 181 0.40 -9.65 5.34
N GLY A 182 1.10 -9.20 6.39
CA GLY A 182 2.55 -9.22 6.51
C GLY A 182 3.28 -8.47 5.38
N ARG A 183 3.95 -9.22 4.49
CA ARG A 183 4.67 -8.72 3.33
C ARG A 183 3.98 -9.15 2.04
N GLY A 184 3.95 -8.24 1.06
CA GLY A 184 3.36 -8.46 -0.25
C GLY A 184 4.33 -8.23 -1.39
N LEU A 185 3.97 -8.67 -2.58
CA LEU A 185 4.67 -8.34 -3.83
C LEU A 185 3.98 -7.12 -4.44
N ILE A 186 4.72 -6.03 -4.59
CA ILE A 186 4.21 -4.74 -5.04
C ILE A 186 4.75 -4.42 -6.42
N ALA A 187 3.89 -4.04 -7.35
CA ALA A 187 4.27 -3.59 -8.68
C ALA A 187 5.00 -2.24 -8.61
N THR A 188 6.15 -2.12 -9.28
CA THR A 188 6.92 -0.88 -9.42
C THR A 188 6.88 -0.31 -10.83
N GLN A 189 6.17 -0.98 -11.73
CA GLN A 189 5.82 -0.56 -13.09
C GLN A 189 4.43 -1.07 -13.43
N ALA A 190 3.80 -0.54 -14.47
CA ALA A 190 2.57 -1.08 -15.00
C ALA A 190 2.80 -2.44 -15.69
N PHE A 191 1.82 -3.33 -15.62
CA PHE A 191 1.76 -4.59 -16.36
C PHE A 191 0.45 -4.67 -17.13
N GLU A 192 0.49 -5.15 -18.36
CA GLU A 192 -0.70 -5.44 -19.15
C GLU A 192 -1.20 -6.87 -18.89
N ALA A 193 -2.50 -7.11 -19.06
CA ALA A 193 -3.08 -8.44 -18.95
C ALA A 193 -2.38 -9.43 -19.90
N GLY A 194 -1.95 -10.57 -19.37
CA GLY A 194 -1.16 -11.59 -20.09
C GLY A 194 0.36 -11.41 -19.99
N GLU A 195 0.86 -10.33 -19.44
CA GLU A 195 2.30 -10.09 -19.27
C GLU A 195 2.88 -10.95 -18.14
N VAL A 196 4.09 -11.49 -18.36
CA VAL A 196 4.86 -12.21 -17.33
C VAL A 196 5.49 -11.20 -16.38
N ILE A 197 5.03 -11.20 -15.14
CA ILE A 197 5.53 -10.31 -14.09
C ILE A 197 6.92 -10.75 -13.61
N ALA A 198 7.03 -12.02 -13.22
CA ALA A 198 8.28 -12.58 -12.73
C ALA A 198 8.20 -14.12 -12.67
N PRO A 199 9.33 -14.84 -12.66
CA PRO A 199 9.34 -16.24 -12.30
C PRO A 199 8.95 -16.39 -10.82
N ALA A 200 7.98 -17.25 -10.52
CA ALA A 200 7.50 -17.51 -9.17
C ALA A 200 8.19 -18.74 -8.56
N ARG A 201 8.49 -19.76 -9.37
CA ARG A 201 9.20 -20.97 -8.94
C ARG A 201 10.16 -21.44 -10.02
N ILE A 202 11.37 -21.80 -9.63
CA ILE A 202 12.44 -22.29 -10.52
C ILE A 202 13.07 -23.53 -9.87
N GLY A 203 13.11 -24.64 -10.59
CA GLY A 203 13.69 -25.89 -10.09
C GLY A 203 13.06 -26.35 -8.77
N GLY A 204 11.81 -26.07 -8.54
CA GLY A 204 11.11 -26.40 -7.29
C GLY A 204 11.26 -25.37 -6.16
N MET A 205 12.17 -24.38 -6.30
CA MET A 205 12.42 -23.34 -5.31
C MET A 205 11.58 -22.07 -5.58
N ARG A 206 11.10 -21.41 -4.53
CA ARG A 206 10.31 -20.17 -4.66
C ARG A 206 11.23 -18.96 -4.80
N THR A 207 10.92 -18.08 -5.73
CA THR A 207 11.47 -16.72 -5.79
C THR A 207 10.65 -15.78 -4.87
N PRO A 208 11.03 -14.50 -4.70
CA PRO A 208 10.21 -13.52 -4.00
C PRO A 208 8.77 -13.42 -4.56
N ALA A 209 8.58 -13.57 -5.89
CA ALA A 209 7.24 -13.60 -6.51
C ALA A 209 6.43 -14.83 -6.08
N GLY A 210 7.06 -15.99 -5.93
CA GLY A 210 6.38 -17.20 -5.44
C GLY A 210 6.17 -17.22 -3.92
N ARG A 211 6.87 -16.35 -3.20
CA ARG A 211 6.86 -16.35 -1.74
C ARG A 211 5.99 -15.26 -1.12
N PHE A 212 5.98 -14.07 -1.71
CA PHE A 212 5.35 -12.89 -1.11
C PHE A 212 4.09 -12.43 -1.85
N THR A 213 3.58 -13.20 -2.83
CA THR A 213 2.29 -12.91 -3.46
C THR A 213 1.17 -13.41 -2.56
N ASN A 214 0.33 -12.50 -2.08
CA ASN A 214 -0.78 -12.80 -1.18
C ASN A 214 -2.01 -13.31 -1.92
N HIS A 215 -2.96 -13.88 -1.16
CA HIS A 215 -4.25 -14.32 -1.67
C HIS A 215 -5.24 -13.16 -1.73
N ALA A 216 -6.02 -13.13 -2.82
CA ALA A 216 -7.22 -12.33 -2.91
C ALA A 216 -8.35 -13.14 -3.58
N LYS A 217 -9.58 -12.87 -3.18
CA LYS A 217 -10.79 -13.45 -3.80
C LYS A 217 -10.94 -12.98 -5.26
N ARG A 218 -10.54 -11.76 -5.54
CA ARG A 218 -10.47 -11.16 -6.88
C ARG A 218 -9.00 -10.82 -7.18
N PRO A 219 -8.21 -11.80 -7.63
CA PRO A 219 -6.78 -11.63 -7.87
C PRO A 219 -6.53 -10.84 -9.16
N ASN A 220 -5.40 -10.13 -9.24
CA ASN A 220 -4.94 -9.45 -10.45
C ASN A 220 -3.85 -10.23 -11.21
N ALA A 221 -3.38 -11.36 -10.65
CA ALA A 221 -2.39 -12.23 -11.28
C ALA A 221 -2.71 -13.73 -11.06
N ALA A 222 -2.02 -14.58 -11.81
CA ALA A 222 -2.14 -16.04 -11.70
C ALA A 222 -0.76 -16.70 -11.80
N MET A 223 -0.62 -17.88 -11.18
CA MET A 223 0.52 -18.76 -11.35
C MET A 223 0.33 -19.65 -12.58
N LEU A 224 1.25 -19.62 -13.55
CA LEU A 224 1.21 -20.45 -14.75
C LEU A 224 2.43 -21.36 -14.81
N GLY A 225 2.19 -22.67 -15.00
CA GLY A 225 3.25 -23.66 -15.13
C GLY A 225 3.90 -23.62 -16.51
N ARG A 226 5.22 -23.71 -16.56
CA ARG A 226 6.02 -23.92 -17.77
C ARG A 226 6.20 -25.42 -18.06
N ALA A 227 6.54 -25.74 -19.31
CA ALA A 227 6.81 -27.13 -19.72
C ALA A 227 7.99 -27.80 -18.96
N ASN A 228 8.93 -27.01 -18.46
CA ASN A 228 10.09 -27.49 -17.68
C ASN A 228 9.77 -27.69 -16.17
N GLY A 229 8.53 -27.46 -15.73
CA GLY A 229 8.12 -27.57 -14.33
C GLY A 229 8.28 -26.28 -13.51
N ASP A 230 8.85 -25.23 -14.07
CA ASP A 230 8.88 -23.90 -13.44
C ASP A 230 7.52 -23.25 -13.46
N ILE A 231 7.35 -22.19 -12.67
CA ILE A 231 6.09 -21.43 -12.57
C ILE A 231 6.36 -19.95 -12.75
N ASP A 232 5.60 -19.31 -13.63
CA ASP A 232 5.55 -17.86 -13.77
C ASP A 232 4.36 -17.25 -13.02
N LEU A 233 4.56 -16.04 -12.55
CA LEU A 233 3.50 -15.12 -12.13
C LEU A 233 3.13 -14.25 -13.33
N VAL A 234 1.88 -14.25 -13.73
CA VAL A 234 1.36 -13.58 -14.93
C VAL A 234 0.20 -12.69 -14.55
N ALA A 235 0.16 -11.46 -15.05
CA ALA A 235 -0.96 -10.55 -14.87
C ALA A 235 -2.20 -11.10 -15.58
N ILE A 236 -3.36 -11.10 -14.95
CA ILE A 236 -4.64 -11.52 -15.55
C ILE A 236 -5.55 -10.33 -15.87
N GLU A 237 -5.20 -9.17 -15.37
CA GLU A 237 -5.76 -7.86 -15.69
C GLU A 237 -4.65 -6.82 -15.71
N ASP A 238 -4.96 -5.60 -16.15
CA ASP A 238 -4.00 -4.50 -16.13
C ASP A 238 -3.70 -4.09 -14.68
N ILE A 239 -2.41 -4.07 -14.32
CA ILE A 239 -1.94 -3.68 -12.99
C ILE A 239 -1.27 -2.31 -13.11
N ALA A 240 -1.78 -1.31 -12.41
CA ALA A 240 -1.13 -0.01 -12.35
C ALA A 240 0.19 -0.13 -11.57
N GLY A 241 1.26 0.43 -12.09
CA GLY A 241 2.54 0.44 -11.40
C GLY A 241 2.65 1.58 -10.40
N CYS A 242 3.73 1.56 -9.64
CA CYS A 242 4.14 2.63 -8.77
C CYS A 242 4.37 3.92 -9.58
N ARG A 243 3.76 5.02 -9.15
CA ARG A 243 3.95 6.34 -9.78
C ARG A 243 4.85 7.19 -8.91
N GLY A 244 5.97 7.66 -9.48
CA GLY A 244 6.86 8.60 -8.82
C GLY A 244 7.52 8.10 -7.53
N GLY A 245 7.76 6.79 -7.40
CA GLY A 245 8.37 6.16 -6.23
C GLY A 245 7.38 5.72 -5.14
N ALA A 246 6.08 6.03 -5.31
CA ALA A 246 5.03 5.48 -4.46
C ALA A 246 4.84 3.96 -4.69
N ASP A 247 4.25 3.26 -3.73
CA ASP A 247 3.90 1.86 -3.91
C ASP A 247 2.79 1.73 -4.97
N GLY A 248 2.95 0.78 -5.89
CA GLY A 248 1.93 0.41 -6.86
C GLY A 248 0.92 -0.55 -6.27
N ASP A 249 0.12 -1.17 -7.16
CA ASP A 249 -0.83 -2.20 -6.77
C ASP A 249 -0.12 -3.41 -6.18
N GLU A 250 -0.66 -3.96 -5.11
CA GLU A 250 -0.23 -5.25 -4.61
C GLU A 250 -0.65 -6.35 -5.60
N ILE A 251 0.31 -7.20 -5.96
CA ILE A 251 0.06 -8.33 -6.86
C ILE A 251 -0.47 -9.49 -6.03
N THR A 252 -1.64 -10.00 -6.41
CA THR A 252 -2.37 -11.04 -5.69
C THR A 252 -2.76 -12.20 -6.59
N ILE A 253 -2.93 -13.39 -6.00
CA ILE A 253 -3.36 -14.59 -6.70
C ILE A 253 -4.47 -15.32 -5.94
N ASP A 254 -5.23 -16.17 -6.61
CA ASP A 254 -6.04 -17.19 -5.93
C ASP A 254 -5.17 -18.41 -5.58
N TYR A 255 -5.01 -18.67 -4.28
CA TYR A 255 -4.23 -19.82 -3.81
C TYR A 255 -4.81 -21.17 -4.21
N ARG A 256 -6.14 -21.29 -4.45
CA ARG A 256 -6.76 -22.52 -4.98
C ARG A 256 -6.18 -22.86 -6.34
N HIS A 257 -6.09 -21.85 -7.21
CA HIS A 257 -5.50 -22.01 -8.55
C HIS A 257 -4.00 -22.33 -8.45
N ALA A 258 -3.25 -21.64 -7.63
CA ALA A 258 -1.82 -21.86 -7.45
C ALA A 258 -1.51 -23.27 -6.90
N LEU A 259 -2.32 -23.79 -5.98
CA LEU A 259 -2.21 -25.17 -5.48
C LEU A 259 -2.49 -26.21 -6.57
N ALA A 260 -3.52 -25.99 -7.39
CA ALA A 260 -3.85 -26.87 -8.52
C ALA A 260 -2.71 -26.93 -9.55
N VAL A 261 -2.06 -25.81 -9.87
CA VAL A 261 -0.89 -25.76 -10.75
C VAL A 261 0.27 -26.57 -10.17
N ASN A 262 0.58 -26.38 -8.88
CA ASN A 262 1.64 -27.14 -8.21
C ASN A 262 1.39 -28.64 -8.18
N GLN A 263 0.13 -29.07 -7.97
CA GLN A 263 -0.24 -30.50 -7.96
C GLN A 263 -0.10 -31.13 -9.35
N ARG A 264 -0.52 -30.44 -10.41
CA ARG A 264 -0.38 -30.91 -11.80
C ARG A 264 1.08 -31.12 -12.18
N LEU A 265 1.96 -30.19 -11.82
CA LEU A 265 3.39 -30.28 -12.10
C LEU A 265 4.06 -31.42 -11.34
N ARG A 266 3.64 -31.71 -10.10
CA ARG A 266 4.16 -32.84 -9.30
C ARG A 266 3.65 -34.21 -9.79
N GLY A 267 2.46 -34.26 -10.38
CA GLY A 267 1.88 -35.49 -10.95
C GLY A 267 2.39 -35.85 -12.36
N ALA A 268 3.07 -34.90 -13.02
CA ALA A 268 3.66 -35.06 -14.34
C ALA A 268 5.17 -35.38 -14.32
N ALA A 269 5.82 -35.35 -13.14
CA ALA A 269 7.20 -35.71 -12.90
C ALA A 269 7.31 -37.14 -12.32
#